data_b8f231bacb8f6a0bb6948396056d30f1
#
_entry.id   b8f231bacb8f6a0bb6948396056d30f1
#
_cell.length_a   1.000
_cell.length_b   1.000
_cell.length_c   1.000
_cell.angle_alpha   90.00
_cell.angle_beta   90.00
_cell.angle_gamma   90.00
#
_symmetry.space_group_name_H-M   'P 1'
#
loop_
_entity.id
_entity.type
_entity.pdbx_description
1 polymer ?
#
loop_
_entity_poly.entity_id
_entity_poly.type
_entity_poly.pdbx_seq_one_letter_code
_entity_poly.pdbx_strand_id
1 'polypeptide(L)'
;MIRTTVIIPAYNEQATIIEILELVAQQVVDGVEFEVIVIDDCSTDITVELLEKRPDLFTKLIKQSKNGGKGAAVKAGLSAATGEYVLFQDADLEYDPNDFGRLLQPVLRFDADVVMGSRLVASPITRVSYFWHKIGNKLITLIFNVLNNTTFTDVYSCYLLYRRSLVPAESLTTEGWEQHAEILTRAVSTGKSYFEVPISYYGRTYEEGKKIRAHHVIPVVWTMLVKRLSS
;
A
#
# COMPACT_ATOMS: atom_id res chain seq x y z
N MET A 1 -7.42 13.50 -17.53
CA MET A 1 -7.80 13.05 -16.15
C MET A 1 -7.08 11.75 -15.90
N ILE A 2 -6.30 11.67 -14.84
CA ILE A 2 -5.52 10.48 -14.46
C ILE A 2 -6.44 9.53 -13.71
N ARG A 3 -6.57 8.28 -14.14
CA ARG A 3 -7.29 7.25 -13.41
C ARG A 3 -6.36 6.52 -12.46
N THR A 4 -6.68 6.54 -11.16
CA THR A 4 -5.92 5.89 -10.09
C THR A 4 -6.76 4.81 -9.45
N THR A 5 -6.28 3.55 -9.49
CA THR A 5 -6.92 2.45 -8.77
C THR A 5 -6.43 2.42 -7.34
N VAL A 6 -7.36 2.54 -6.38
CA VAL A 6 -7.10 2.33 -4.94
C VAL A 6 -7.40 0.87 -4.63
N ILE A 7 -6.39 0.11 -4.21
CA ILE A 7 -6.51 -1.31 -3.84
C ILE A 7 -6.59 -1.42 -2.33
N ILE A 8 -7.68 -2.01 -1.83
CA ILE A 8 -7.98 -2.16 -0.40
C ILE A 8 -8.11 -3.65 -0.05
N PRO A 9 -7.02 -4.33 0.35
CA PRO A 9 -7.10 -5.69 0.86
C PRO A 9 -7.72 -5.70 2.26
N ALA A 10 -8.70 -6.57 2.49
CA ALA A 10 -9.41 -6.71 3.76
C ALA A 10 -9.44 -8.16 4.21
N TYR A 11 -9.18 -8.39 5.51
CA TYR A 11 -9.35 -9.68 6.17
C TYR A 11 -9.72 -9.47 7.64
N ASN A 12 -10.97 -9.78 8.01
CA ASN A 12 -11.50 -9.59 9.36
C ASN A 12 -11.32 -8.12 9.84
N GLU A 13 -11.87 -7.18 9.08
CA GLU A 13 -11.81 -5.74 9.35
C GLU A 13 -13.22 -5.15 9.57
N GLN A 14 -14.14 -5.93 10.16
CA GLN A 14 -15.53 -5.49 10.43
C GLN A 14 -15.63 -4.17 11.21
N ALA A 15 -14.62 -3.84 12.02
CA ALA A 15 -14.62 -2.65 12.85
C ALA A 15 -14.28 -1.36 12.08
N THR A 16 -13.57 -1.46 10.95
CA THR A 16 -12.93 -0.32 10.29
C THR A 16 -13.28 -0.18 8.81
N ILE A 17 -13.70 -1.28 8.16
CA ILE A 17 -13.85 -1.33 6.69
C ILE A 17 -14.82 -0.28 6.15
N ILE A 18 -15.95 -0.03 6.79
CA ILE A 18 -16.91 0.96 6.31
C ILE A 18 -16.37 2.37 6.52
N GLU A 19 -15.80 2.66 7.68
CA GLU A 19 -15.23 3.97 7.97
C GLU A 19 -14.11 4.34 6.99
N ILE A 20 -13.18 3.43 6.71
CA ILE A 20 -12.10 3.71 5.75
C ILE A 20 -12.64 3.94 4.34
N LEU A 21 -13.65 3.18 3.91
CA LEU A 21 -14.27 3.36 2.60
C LEU A 21 -15.02 4.69 2.48
N GLU A 22 -15.69 5.14 3.54
CA GLU A 22 -16.33 6.46 3.59
C GLU A 22 -15.29 7.58 3.51
N LEU A 23 -14.15 7.45 4.18
CA LEU A 23 -13.05 8.40 4.08
C LEU A 23 -12.44 8.43 2.67
N VAL A 24 -12.27 7.26 2.03
CA VAL A 24 -11.80 7.16 0.63
C VAL A 24 -12.80 7.80 -0.34
N ALA A 25 -14.10 7.53 -0.17
CA ALA A 25 -15.15 8.08 -1.03
C ALA A 25 -15.27 9.62 -0.95
N GLN A 26 -14.84 10.24 0.16
CA GLN A 26 -14.80 11.68 0.33
C GLN A 26 -13.62 12.35 -0.38
N GLN A 27 -12.64 11.58 -0.87
CA GLN A 27 -11.45 12.17 -1.47
C GLN A 27 -11.73 12.69 -2.87
N VAL A 28 -11.46 13.97 -3.08
CA VAL A 28 -11.55 14.63 -4.38
C VAL A 28 -10.19 15.28 -4.67
N VAL A 29 -9.58 14.90 -5.78
CA VAL A 29 -8.32 15.47 -6.26
C VAL A 29 -8.51 15.92 -7.69
N ASP A 30 -8.30 17.21 -7.95
CA ASP A 30 -8.48 17.78 -9.28
C ASP A 30 -7.63 17.07 -10.33
N GLY A 31 -8.26 16.67 -11.42
CA GLY A 31 -7.59 15.94 -12.50
C GLY A 31 -7.44 14.44 -12.27
N VAL A 32 -7.95 13.87 -11.17
CA VAL A 32 -7.88 12.45 -10.83
C VAL A 32 -9.27 11.83 -10.73
N GLU A 33 -9.43 10.64 -11.28
CA GLU A 33 -10.58 9.74 -11.09
C GLU A 33 -10.13 8.54 -10.26
N PHE A 34 -10.84 8.22 -9.18
CA PHE A 34 -10.55 7.06 -8.35
C PHE A 34 -11.39 5.85 -8.76
N GLU A 35 -10.72 4.71 -8.98
CA GLU A 35 -11.32 3.40 -9.06
C GLU A 35 -10.99 2.66 -7.74
N VAL A 36 -12.01 2.35 -6.94
CA VAL A 36 -11.81 1.68 -5.65
C VAL A 36 -12.11 0.20 -5.79
N ILE A 37 -11.11 -0.65 -5.54
CA ILE A 37 -11.24 -2.11 -5.57
C ILE A 37 -10.98 -2.65 -4.17
N VAL A 38 -12.01 -3.27 -3.58
CA VAL A 38 -11.91 -3.97 -2.29
C VAL A 38 -11.70 -5.45 -2.55
N ILE A 39 -10.73 -6.05 -1.88
CA ILE A 39 -10.46 -7.49 -1.98
C ILE A 39 -10.64 -8.12 -0.60
N ASP A 40 -11.69 -8.89 -0.43
CA ASP A 40 -11.90 -9.69 0.77
C ASP A 40 -11.10 -10.99 0.66
N ASP A 41 -10.14 -11.18 1.56
CA ASP A 41 -9.27 -12.36 1.61
C ASP A 41 -9.90 -13.50 2.44
N CYS A 42 -11.17 -13.83 2.14
CA CYS A 42 -11.95 -14.86 2.81
C CYS A 42 -12.15 -14.56 4.31
N SER A 43 -12.68 -13.37 4.62
CA SER A 43 -13.04 -13.00 6.00
C SER A 43 -14.02 -13.98 6.64
N THR A 44 -13.85 -14.22 7.94
CA THR A 44 -14.67 -15.10 8.75
C THR A 44 -15.62 -14.38 9.71
N ASP A 45 -15.51 -13.07 9.76
CA ASP A 45 -16.39 -12.15 10.48
C ASP A 45 -17.44 -11.53 9.54
N ILE A 46 -18.14 -10.49 9.98
CA ILE A 46 -19.18 -9.83 9.18
C ILE A 46 -18.64 -8.81 8.16
N THR A 47 -17.33 -8.77 7.88
CA THR A 47 -16.72 -7.82 6.94
C THR A 47 -17.44 -7.84 5.58
N VAL A 48 -17.66 -9.05 5.00
CA VAL A 48 -18.30 -9.18 3.69
C VAL A 48 -19.76 -8.70 3.71
N GLU A 49 -20.50 -9.02 4.78
CA GLU A 49 -21.89 -8.58 4.93
C GLU A 49 -22.01 -7.04 4.99
N LEU A 50 -21.04 -6.38 5.65
CA LEU A 50 -20.98 -4.92 5.71
C LEU A 50 -20.68 -4.33 4.33
N LEU A 51 -19.75 -4.89 3.59
CA LEU A 51 -19.42 -4.46 2.22
C LEU A 51 -20.61 -4.60 1.27
N GLU A 52 -21.33 -5.73 1.33
CA GLU A 52 -22.50 -5.97 0.48
C GLU A 52 -23.66 -4.99 0.74
N LYS A 53 -23.74 -4.40 1.93
CA LYS A 53 -24.73 -3.38 2.29
C LYS A 53 -24.35 -1.98 1.78
N ARG A 54 -23.10 -1.75 1.42
CA ARG A 54 -22.57 -0.43 1.00
C ARG A 54 -21.82 -0.49 -0.35
N PRO A 55 -22.48 -1.01 -1.41
CA PRO A 55 -21.86 -1.09 -2.75
C PRO A 55 -21.59 0.28 -3.38
N ASP A 56 -22.12 1.35 -2.79
CA ASP A 56 -21.93 2.74 -3.17
C ASP A 56 -20.50 3.26 -2.87
N LEU A 57 -19.75 2.59 -1.99
CA LEU A 57 -18.44 3.05 -1.51
C LEU A 57 -17.25 2.53 -2.34
N PHE A 58 -17.47 1.64 -3.28
CA PHE A 58 -16.39 1.07 -4.09
C PHE A 58 -16.83 0.74 -5.52
N THR A 59 -15.88 0.68 -6.44
CA THR A 59 -16.15 0.33 -7.83
C THR A 59 -16.31 -1.19 -8.00
N LYS A 60 -15.54 -1.99 -7.23
CA LYS A 60 -15.53 -3.44 -7.36
C LYS A 60 -15.20 -4.13 -6.03
N LEU A 61 -15.92 -5.22 -5.72
CA LEU A 61 -15.62 -6.15 -4.64
C LEU A 61 -15.16 -7.49 -5.23
N ILE A 62 -14.00 -7.98 -4.81
CA ILE A 62 -13.47 -9.30 -5.13
C ILE A 62 -13.45 -10.12 -3.83
N LYS A 63 -14.14 -11.25 -3.83
CA LYS A 63 -14.14 -12.20 -2.70
C LYS A 63 -13.27 -13.39 -3.05
N GLN A 64 -12.22 -13.64 -2.28
CA GLN A 64 -11.37 -14.80 -2.46
C GLN A 64 -12.03 -16.05 -1.90
N SER A 65 -11.85 -17.20 -2.53
CA SER A 65 -12.44 -18.48 -2.09
C SER A 65 -11.69 -19.11 -0.91
N LYS A 66 -10.48 -18.64 -0.63
CA LYS A 66 -9.63 -19.06 0.50
C LYS A 66 -8.75 -17.89 0.92
N ASN A 67 -8.36 -17.86 2.19
CA ASN A 67 -7.37 -16.91 2.67
C ASN A 67 -6.00 -17.20 2.02
N GLY A 68 -5.50 -16.24 1.26
CA GLY A 68 -4.21 -16.31 0.56
C GLY A 68 -3.17 -15.37 1.15
N GLY A 69 -3.56 -14.53 2.12
CA GLY A 69 -2.73 -13.49 2.72
C GLY A 69 -2.75 -12.18 1.93
N LYS A 70 -2.19 -11.12 2.54
CA LYS A 70 -2.22 -9.75 2.00
C LYS A 70 -1.68 -9.68 0.56
N GLY A 71 -0.61 -10.40 0.25
CA GLY A 71 0.00 -10.39 -1.06
C GLY A 71 -0.90 -11.00 -2.14
N ALA A 72 -1.58 -12.11 -1.84
CA ALA A 72 -2.53 -12.72 -2.78
C ALA A 72 -3.72 -11.78 -3.05
N ALA A 73 -4.25 -11.12 -2.01
CA ALA A 73 -5.30 -10.13 -2.15
C ALA A 73 -4.85 -8.93 -3.00
N VAL A 74 -3.67 -8.40 -2.75
CA VAL A 74 -3.07 -7.31 -3.56
C VAL A 74 -2.92 -7.74 -5.01
N LYS A 75 -2.42 -8.94 -5.28
CA LYS A 75 -2.26 -9.46 -6.66
C LYS A 75 -3.61 -9.58 -7.37
N ALA A 76 -4.66 -10.04 -6.69
CA ALA A 76 -6.01 -10.09 -7.25
C ALA A 76 -6.55 -8.69 -7.59
N GLY A 77 -6.31 -7.70 -6.70
CA GLY A 77 -6.64 -6.30 -6.95
C GLY A 77 -5.89 -5.72 -8.15
N LEU A 78 -4.58 -5.95 -8.24
CA LEU A 78 -3.75 -5.50 -9.37
C LEU A 78 -4.20 -6.10 -10.70
N SER A 79 -4.59 -7.38 -10.72
CA SER A 79 -5.12 -8.04 -11.93
C SER A 79 -6.44 -7.44 -12.40
N ALA A 80 -7.21 -6.84 -11.50
CA ALA A 80 -8.50 -6.21 -11.79
C ALA A 80 -8.41 -4.71 -12.03
N ALA A 81 -7.29 -4.08 -11.66
CA ALA A 81 -7.06 -2.64 -11.76
C ALA A 81 -7.05 -2.16 -13.22
N THR A 82 -7.75 -1.06 -13.48
CA THR A 82 -7.79 -0.43 -14.81
C THR A 82 -7.12 0.93 -14.85
N GLY A 83 -6.83 1.53 -13.68
CA GLY A 83 -6.18 2.82 -13.57
C GLY A 83 -4.78 2.87 -14.18
N GLU A 84 -4.33 4.05 -14.57
CA GLU A 84 -2.96 4.31 -15.00
C GLU A 84 -1.99 4.18 -13.82
N TYR A 85 -2.44 4.58 -12.64
CA TYR A 85 -1.72 4.45 -11.38
C TYR A 85 -2.44 3.51 -10.42
N VAL A 86 -1.68 2.95 -9.50
CA VAL A 86 -2.16 2.14 -8.38
C VAL A 86 -1.72 2.75 -7.07
N LEU A 87 -2.63 2.87 -6.13
CA LEU A 87 -2.40 3.28 -4.75
C LEU A 87 -2.89 2.18 -3.81
N PHE A 88 -2.10 1.80 -2.83
CA PHE A 88 -2.54 0.88 -1.79
C PHE A 88 -3.11 1.63 -0.60
N GLN A 89 -4.21 1.13 -0.04
CA GLN A 89 -4.84 1.59 1.19
C GLN A 89 -5.12 0.39 2.09
N ASP A 90 -4.60 0.39 3.31
CA ASP A 90 -4.96 -0.62 4.30
C ASP A 90 -6.36 -0.35 4.88
N ALA A 91 -7.08 -1.42 5.22
CA ALA A 91 -8.45 -1.35 5.72
C ALA A 91 -8.57 -0.94 7.22
N ASP A 92 -7.47 -0.60 7.86
CA ASP A 92 -7.33 -0.57 9.33
C ASP A 92 -7.19 0.81 9.98
N LEU A 93 -7.46 1.89 9.27
CA LEU A 93 -7.37 3.30 9.72
C LEU A 93 -5.97 3.75 10.20
N GLU A 94 -4.91 2.94 10.03
CA GLU A 94 -3.55 3.40 10.38
C GLU A 94 -3.05 4.50 9.42
N TYR A 95 -3.52 4.49 8.16
CA TYR A 95 -3.21 5.46 7.11
C TYR A 95 -4.43 6.29 6.76
N ASP A 96 -4.23 7.59 6.61
CA ASP A 96 -5.31 8.58 6.41
C ASP A 96 -5.52 8.88 4.91
N PRO A 97 -6.70 8.59 4.32
CA PRO A 97 -7.01 8.94 2.94
C PRO A 97 -6.91 10.43 2.60
N ASN A 98 -6.96 11.32 3.59
CA ASN A 98 -6.73 12.76 3.40
C ASN A 98 -5.32 13.08 2.86
N ASP A 99 -4.38 12.13 2.92
CA ASP A 99 -3.06 12.26 2.31
C ASP A 99 -3.03 11.92 0.80
N PHE A 100 -4.14 11.45 0.19
CA PHE A 100 -4.19 11.10 -1.24
C PHE A 100 -3.81 12.28 -2.14
N GLY A 101 -4.30 13.49 -1.85
CA GLY A 101 -3.94 14.69 -2.60
C GLY A 101 -2.42 14.95 -2.58
N ARG A 102 -1.78 14.71 -1.42
CA ARG A 102 -0.32 14.87 -1.26
C ARG A 102 0.46 13.80 -2.02
N LEU A 103 -0.01 12.55 -2.00
CA LEU A 103 0.60 11.45 -2.77
C LEU A 103 0.49 11.67 -4.29
N LEU A 104 -0.62 12.23 -4.76
CA LEU A 104 -0.87 12.46 -6.18
C LEU A 104 -0.20 13.74 -6.72
N GLN A 105 0.20 14.68 -5.86
CA GLN A 105 0.82 15.92 -6.28
C GLN A 105 2.10 15.73 -7.12
N PRO A 106 3.04 14.82 -6.78
CA PRO A 106 4.19 14.55 -7.65
C PRO A 106 3.81 13.94 -9.01
N VAL A 107 2.75 13.13 -9.07
CA VAL A 107 2.24 12.60 -10.35
C VAL A 107 1.72 13.74 -11.22
N LEU A 108 0.87 14.60 -10.67
CA LEU A 108 0.23 15.69 -11.40
C LEU A 108 1.22 16.78 -11.87
N ARG A 109 2.29 17.02 -11.09
CA ARG A 109 3.25 18.10 -11.37
C ARG A 109 4.48 17.67 -12.15
N PHE A 110 4.95 16.44 -11.93
CA PHE A 110 6.25 15.98 -12.39
C PHE A 110 6.18 14.66 -13.17
N ASP A 111 4.99 14.14 -13.42
CA ASP A 111 4.77 12.83 -14.06
C ASP A 111 5.55 11.70 -13.36
N ALA A 112 5.48 11.70 -12.02
CA ALA A 112 6.22 10.76 -11.20
C ALA A 112 5.80 9.31 -11.48
N ASP A 113 6.77 8.42 -11.58
CA ASP A 113 6.54 6.98 -11.77
C ASP A 113 6.21 6.28 -10.46
N VAL A 114 6.86 6.71 -9.36
CA VAL A 114 6.70 6.12 -8.02
C VAL A 114 6.65 7.23 -6.98
N VAL A 115 5.68 7.17 -6.08
CA VAL A 115 5.58 8.06 -4.92
C VAL A 115 5.41 7.22 -3.65
N MET A 116 6.33 7.39 -2.70
CA MET A 116 6.23 6.79 -1.37
C MET A 116 5.67 7.78 -0.36
N GLY A 117 4.74 7.36 0.45
CA GLY A 117 4.33 8.08 1.65
C GLY A 117 5.24 7.73 2.82
N SER A 118 6.00 8.68 3.34
CA SER A 118 6.89 8.45 4.49
C SER A 118 6.26 8.86 5.81
N ARG A 119 6.32 7.96 6.78
CA ARG A 119 5.97 8.20 8.18
C ARG A 119 7.10 8.85 8.97
N LEU A 120 8.29 8.96 8.36
CA LEU A 120 9.54 9.39 9.01
C LEU A 120 10.01 10.77 8.58
N VAL A 121 9.54 11.29 7.45
CA VAL A 121 9.79 12.65 6.98
C VAL A 121 8.73 13.57 7.55
N ALA A 122 9.11 14.51 8.40
CA ALA A 122 8.30 15.64 8.91
C ALA A 122 6.76 15.44 8.80
N SER A 123 6.30 14.28 9.24
CA SER A 123 4.88 13.89 9.17
C SER A 123 4.02 14.91 9.91
N PRO A 124 2.87 15.32 9.36
CA PRO A 124 1.99 16.28 10.01
C PRO A 124 1.55 15.81 11.40
N ILE A 125 1.19 14.54 11.52
CA ILE A 125 0.82 13.89 12.77
C ILE A 125 1.31 12.44 12.71
N THR A 126 2.05 12.01 13.74
CA THR A 126 2.49 10.63 13.87
C THR A 126 2.36 10.18 15.32
N ARG A 127 1.67 9.07 15.54
CA ARG A 127 1.66 8.43 16.86
C ARG A 127 3.05 7.93 17.19
N VAL A 128 3.56 8.26 18.37
CA VAL A 128 4.88 7.77 18.84
C VAL A 128 4.84 6.25 18.95
N SER A 129 5.69 5.58 18.19
CA SER A 129 5.73 4.12 18.07
C SER A 129 6.92 3.51 18.82
N TYR A 130 7.00 2.17 18.78
CA TYR A 130 8.09 1.43 19.42
C TYR A 130 9.45 1.75 18.78
N PHE A 131 10.44 2.06 19.59
CA PHE A 131 11.81 2.40 19.16
C PHE A 131 12.41 1.33 18.23
N TRP A 132 12.31 0.05 18.58
CA TRP A 132 12.89 -1.04 17.80
C TRP A 132 12.22 -1.24 16.44
N HIS A 133 10.92 -0.94 16.32
CA HIS A 133 10.24 -0.94 15.00
C HIS A 133 10.78 0.16 14.09
N LYS A 134 11.05 1.33 14.66
CA LYS A 134 11.66 2.44 13.90
C LYS A 134 13.07 2.08 13.42
N ILE A 135 13.87 1.43 14.27
CA ILE A 135 15.21 0.95 13.90
C ILE A 135 15.12 -0.11 12.81
N GLY A 136 14.21 -1.09 12.95
CA GLY A 136 13.99 -2.12 11.92
C GLY A 136 13.59 -1.52 10.57
N ASN A 137 12.65 -0.58 10.54
CA ASN A 137 12.24 0.10 9.31
C ASN A 137 13.39 0.90 8.67
N LYS A 138 14.21 1.58 9.49
CA LYS A 138 15.40 2.29 8.97
C LYS A 138 16.44 1.34 8.38
N LEU A 139 16.64 0.18 8.99
CA LEU A 139 17.58 -0.83 8.45
C LEU A 139 17.09 -1.41 7.12
N ILE A 140 15.80 -1.76 7.02
CA ILE A 140 15.17 -2.20 5.77
C ILE A 140 15.34 -1.12 4.69
N THR A 141 15.06 0.12 5.03
CA THR A 141 15.19 1.26 4.12
C THR A 141 16.63 1.48 3.67
N LEU A 142 17.60 1.38 4.59
CA LEU A 142 19.03 1.49 4.26
C LEU A 142 19.44 0.42 3.25
N ILE A 143 19.07 -0.84 3.50
CA ILE A 143 19.37 -1.96 2.59
C ILE A 143 18.75 -1.70 1.21
N PHE A 144 17.48 -1.29 1.15
CA PHE A 144 16.81 -0.96 -0.10
C PHE A 144 17.54 0.14 -0.87
N ASN A 145 17.90 1.24 -0.19
CA ASN A 145 18.57 2.38 -0.79
C ASN A 145 19.96 2.02 -1.37
N VAL A 146 20.74 1.20 -0.64
CA VAL A 146 22.03 0.70 -1.13
C VAL A 146 21.86 -0.15 -2.38
N LEU A 147 20.87 -1.05 -2.41
CA LEU A 147 20.63 -1.94 -3.53
C LEU A 147 20.11 -1.22 -4.78
N ASN A 148 19.33 -0.17 -4.61
CA ASN A 148 18.63 0.52 -5.70
C ASN A 148 19.21 1.91 -6.01
N ASN A 149 20.26 2.35 -5.30
CA ASN A 149 20.84 3.69 -5.41
C ASN A 149 19.77 4.79 -5.25
N THR A 150 18.98 4.73 -4.19
CA THR A 150 17.89 5.67 -3.88
C THR A 150 18.10 6.31 -2.50
N THR A 151 17.26 7.29 -2.15
CA THR A 151 17.37 8.04 -0.88
C THR A 151 16.03 8.08 -0.13
N PHE A 152 15.18 7.07 -0.29
CA PHE A 152 13.93 6.98 0.47
C PHE A 152 14.20 6.96 1.97
N THR A 153 13.25 7.45 2.75
CA THR A 153 13.33 7.44 4.22
C THR A 153 12.48 6.33 4.85
N ASP A 154 11.44 5.84 4.14
CA ASP A 154 10.50 4.82 4.66
C ASP A 154 9.93 3.95 3.54
N VAL A 155 10.68 2.94 3.09
CA VAL A 155 10.26 2.04 2.00
C VAL A 155 9.24 0.97 2.42
N TYR A 156 8.91 0.87 3.71
CA TYR A 156 7.98 -0.13 4.23
C TYR A 156 6.67 0.51 4.74
N SER A 157 6.32 1.65 4.17
CA SER A 157 5.02 2.29 4.34
C SER A 157 3.99 1.67 3.39
N CYS A 158 2.74 1.49 3.82
CA CYS A 158 1.67 1.01 2.93
C CYS A 158 1.42 1.98 1.77
N TYR A 159 1.52 3.29 2.00
CA TYR A 159 1.26 4.29 0.97
C TYR A 159 2.34 4.29 -0.11
N LEU A 160 2.17 3.40 -1.07
CA LEU A 160 2.90 3.31 -2.32
C LEU A 160 1.93 3.61 -3.47
N LEU A 161 2.21 4.68 -4.19
CA LEU A 161 1.56 5.04 -5.45
C LEU A 161 2.57 4.83 -6.58
N TYR A 162 2.18 4.09 -7.62
CA TYR A 162 3.08 3.87 -8.74
C TYR A 162 2.33 3.70 -10.06
N ARG A 163 3.00 3.97 -11.17
CA ARG A 163 2.48 3.76 -12.53
C ARG A 163 2.30 2.26 -12.78
N ARG A 164 1.06 1.81 -12.98
CA ARG A 164 0.68 0.40 -13.05
C ARG A 164 1.49 -0.41 -14.07
N SER A 165 1.88 0.21 -15.19
CA SER A 165 2.67 -0.47 -16.24
C SER A 165 4.07 -0.90 -15.80
N LEU A 166 4.61 -0.35 -14.70
CA LEU A 166 5.93 -0.72 -14.19
C LEU A 166 5.95 -2.12 -13.54
N VAL A 167 4.81 -2.56 -12.99
CA VAL A 167 4.71 -3.84 -12.28
C VAL A 167 3.44 -4.58 -12.71
N PRO A 168 3.49 -5.35 -13.80
CA PRO A 168 2.38 -6.21 -14.19
C PRO A 168 2.06 -7.25 -13.10
N ALA A 169 0.77 -7.46 -12.81
CA ALA A 169 0.33 -8.36 -11.74
C ALA A 169 0.85 -9.80 -11.88
N GLU A 170 0.97 -10.28 -13.10
CA GLU A 170 1.51 -11.61 -13.45
C GLU A 170 3.00 -11.77 -13.13
N SER A 171 3.74 -10.65 -13.03
CA SER A 171 5.17 -10.68 -12.67
C SER A 171 5.42 -10.94 -11.19
N LEU A 172 4.39 -10.76 -10.33
CA LEU A 172 4.51 -10.93 -8.89
C LEU A 172 4.53 -12.42 -8.51
N THR A 173 5.51 -12.77 -7.69
CA THR A 173 5.76 -14.16 -7.27
C THR A 173 5.59 -14.39 -5.78
N THR A 174 5.54 -13.31 -4.99
CA THR A 174 5.37 -13.37 -3.53
C THR A 174 3.90 -13.16 -3.15
N GLU A 175 3.47 -13.75 -2.02
CA GLU A 175 2.07 -13.70 -1.54
C GLU A 175 1.95 -13.16 -0.10
N GLY A 176 3.07 -12.99 0.59
CA GLY A 176 3.12 -12.51 1.99
C GLY A 176 3.40 -10.99 2.10
N TRP A 177 3.88 -10.60 3.26
CA TRP A 177 4.24 -9.21 3.57
C TRP A 177 5.41 -8.67 2.73
N GLU A 178 6.25 -9.56 2.23
CA GLU A 178 7.38 -9.24 1.35
C GLU A 178 6.96 -8.76 -0.04
N GLN A 179 5.69 -8.94 -0.43
CA GLN A 179 5.21 -8.53 -1.75
C GLN A 179 5.32 -7.02 -1.96
N HIS A 180 5.11 -6.22 -0.91
CA HIS A 180 5.30 -4.77 -0.99
C HIS A 180 6.75 -4.43 -1.42
N ALA A 181 7.73 -5.12 -0.85
CA ALA A 181 9.14 -4.96 -1.24
C ALA A 181 9.42 -5.44 -2.67
N GLU A 182 8.77 -6.52 -3.13
CA GLU A 182 8.85 -6.95 -4.52
C GLU A 182 8.30 -5.88 -5.47
N ILE A 183 7.10 -5.34 -5.18
CA ILE A 183 6.48 -4.31 -6.01
C ILE A 183 7.37 -3.07 -6.09
N LEU A 184 7.84 -2.55 -4.94
CA LEU A 184 8.66 -1.35 -4.92
C LEU A 184 10.00 -1.58 -5.63
N THR A 185 10.67 -2.73 -5.43
CA THR A 185 11.94 -3.05 -6.11
C THR A 185 11.76 -3.09 -7.63
N ARG A 186 10.69 -3.73 -8.13
CA ARG A 186 10.38 -3.77 -9.57
C ARG A 186 10.03 -2.39 -10.12
N ALA A 187 9.20 -1.64 -9.41
CA ALA A 187 8.80 -0.29 -9.82
C ALA A 187 10.02 0.64 -9.94
N VAL A 188 10.95 0.57 -8.99
CA VAL A 188 12.17 1.39 -9.01
C VAL A 188 13.18 0.90 -10.05
N SER A 189 13.24 -0.41 -10.36
CA SER A 189 14.17 -0.91 -11.38
C SER A 189 13.75 -0.52 -12.82
N THR A 190 12.45 -0.29 -13.04
CA THR A 190 11.89 0.05 -14.36
C THR A 190 11.53 1.53 -14.51
N GLY A 191 11.12 2.18 -13.45
CA GLY A 191 10.76 3.60 -13.42
C GLY A 191 11.98 4.53 -13.48
N LYS A 192 11.72 5.82 -13.63
CA LYS A 192 12.77 6.87 -13.79
C LYS A 192 12.58 8.03 -12.84
N SER A 193 11.37 8.25 -12.32
CA SER A 193 11.02 9.44 -11.53
C SER A 193 10.39 9.01 -10.20
N TYR A 194 11.13 9.21 -9.10
CA TYR A 194 10.72 8.76 -7.76
C TYR A 194 10.60 9.95 -6.81
N PHE A 195 9.52 9.97 -6.03
CA PHE A 195 9.28 11.00 -5.04
C PHE A 195 8.91 10.35 -3.69
N GLU A 196 9.09 11.12 -2.63
CA GLU A 196 8.63 10.77 -1.30
C GLU A 196 7.90 11.97 -0.69
N VAL A 197 6.76 11.73 -0.04
CA VAL A 197 5.95 12.77 0.60
C VAL A 197 5.65 12.40 2.05
N PRO A 198 5.55 13.40 2.95
CA PRO A 198 5.14 13.14 4.33
C PRO A 198 3.67 12.73 4.39
N ILE A 199 3.37 11.74 5.24
CA ILE A 199 2.01 11.27 5.49
C ILE A 199 1.71 11.19 6.97
N SER A 200 0.42 11.20 7.31
CA SER A 200 -0.09 10.93 8.66
C SER A 200 -0.07 9.43 8.95
N TYR A 201 0.20 9.07 10.22
CA TYR A 201 0.23 7.66 10.61
C TYR A 201 -0.20 7.45 12.07
N TYR A 202 -1.20 6.61 12.27
CA TYR A 202 -1.81 6.31 13.57
C TYR A 202 -1.61 4.85 13.97
N GLY A 203 -0.36 4.40 13.98
CA GLY A 203 -0.01 2.98 14.16
C GLY A 203 -0.66 2.35 15.39
N ARG A 204 -1.27 1.18 15.20
CA ARG A 204 -1.90 0.37 16.27
C ARG A 204 -0.85 -0.23 17.20
N THR A 205 -1.24 -0.43 18.46
CA THR A 205 -0.48 -1.24 19.41
C THR A 205 -0.74 -2.74 19.17
N TYR A 206 0.03 -3.60 19.82
CA TYR A 206 -0.23 -5.06 19.76
C TYR A 206 -1.57 -5.44 20.37
N GLU A 207 -2.03 -4.71 21.39
CA GLU A 207 -3.35 -4.87 22.00
C GLU A 207 -4.48 -4.45 21.04
N GLU A 208 -4.21 -3.47 20.18
CA GLU A 208 -5.10 -2.99 19.13
C GLU A 208 -5.02 -3.84 17.83
N GLY A 209 -4.34 -5.00 17.86
CA GLY A 209 -4.33 -5.97 16.76
C GLY A 209 -3.21 -5.79 15.72
N LYS A 210 -2.07 -5.21 16.06
CA LYS A 210 -0.91 -5.11 15.16
C LYS A 210 -0.44 -6.50 14.71
N LYS A 211 -0.47 -6.75 13.41
CA LYS A 211 -0.21 -8.07 12.80
C LYS A 211 1.28 -8.31 12.47
N ILE A 212 2.06 -7.26 12.17
CA ILE A 212 3.47 -7.36 11.74
C ILE A 212 4.40 -7.65 12.93
N ARG A 213 5.29 -8.65 12.78
CA ARG A 213 6.30 -9.06 13.77
C ARG A 213 7.72 -9.01 13.19
N ALA A 214 8.74 -8.98 14.05
CA ALA A 214 10.15 -8.84 13.66
C ALA A 214 10.65 -9.93 12.67
N HIS A 215 10.13 -11.15 12.74
CA HIS A 215 10.58 -12.24 11.85
C HIS A 215 10.19 -12.01 10.37
N HIS A 216 9.21 -11.14 10.08
CA HIS A 216 8.86 -10.78 8.70
C HIS A 216 9.96 -9.98 7.97
N VAL A 217 10.94 -9.44 8.69
CA VAL A 217 12.05 -8.67 8.10
C VAL A 217 12.91 -9.54 7.19
N ILE A 218 13.14 -10.81 7.55
CA ILE A 218 14.03 -11.71 6.79
C ILE A 218 13.50 -11.98 5.37
N PRO A 219 12.24 -12.43 5.18
CA PRO A 219 11.66 -12.57 3.84
C PRO A 219 11.69 -11.29 3.03
N VAL A 220 11.42 -10.13 3.67
CA VAL A 220 11.42 -8.82 3.01
C VAL A 220 12.80 -8.49 2.43
N VAL A 221 13.85 -8.57 3.24
CA VAL A 221 15.23 -8.29 2.80
C VAL A 221 15.69 -9.29 1.72
N TRP A 222 15.37 -10.57 1.90
CA TRP A 222 15.68 -11.59 0.90
C TRP A 222 15.00 -11.29 -0.44
N THR A 223 13.74 -10.91 -0.43
CA THR A 223 12.99 -10.54 -1.63
C THR A 223 13.62 -9.35 -2.34
N MET A 224 14.00 -8.29 -1.61
CA MET A 224 14.72 -7.15 -2.19
C MET A 224 15.99 -7.56 -2.93
N LEU A 225 16.80 -8.39 -2.30
CA LEU A 225 18.06 -8.89 -2.89
C LEU A 225 17.80 -9.71 -4.16
N VAL A 226 16.93 -10.72 -4.08
CA VAL A 226 16.63 -11.61 -5.20
C VAL A 226 16.02 -10.84 -6.37
N LYS A 227 15.05 -9.96 -6.11
CA LYS A 227 14.38 -9.21 -7.18
C LYS A 227 15.27 -8.16 -7.82
N ARG A 228 16.17 -7.56 -7.06
CA ARG A 228 17.15 -6.61 -7.62
C ARG A 228 18.18 -7.30 -8.53
N LEU A 229 18.61 -8.53 -8.16
CA LEU A 229 19.56 -9.28 -8.96
C LEU A 229 18.93 -9.93 -10.21
N SER A 230 17.60 -10.09 -10.24
CA SER A 230 16.86 -10.68 -11.37
C SER A 230 16.16 -9.65 -12.27
N SER A 231 16.29 -8.37 -11.97
CA SER A 231 15.85 -7.23 -12.78
C SER A 231 16.99 -6.68 -13.58
#